data_d46f9212206446f3e5fe35fac7de89a7
#
_entry.id   d46f9212206446f3e5fe35fac7de89a7
#
_cell.length_a   1.000
_cell.length_b   1.000
_cell.length_c   1.000
_cell.angle_alpha   90.00
_cell.angle_beta   90.00
_cell.angle_gamma   90.00
#
_symmetry.space_group_name_H-M   'P 1'
#
loop_
_entity.id
_entity.type
_entity.pdbx_description
1 polymer ?
#
loop_
_entity_poly.entity_id
_entity_poly.type
_entity_poly.pdbx_seq_one_letter_code
_entity_poly.pdbx_strand_id
1 'polypeptide(L)'
;MHLTSLIVTAGVVAAAPSFSRRGAASHKPNVTNIQVGPRPYFLVDDMDESTLKSKLESCAETPIRHAPQFSIAHRGGPLQIPEHSRQGMMAAARMGAGIIECDVAFTKDRELVCRHSQCDLHTTTNILTIPELAAKCTVPFQPATDSTPAKAKCCTSDITLAEFKSLCAKMDSSNSSATTPEDYQYGGPAWRTELYDTCGTPVAHHEYIDLIESLGLQFSPELKTPEVAMPFQGNYTQEMYAQQLINDYKRRHINPSRVWPQSFLDKDIFYWIQHEPAFGKQAIYLDERTDTEEGYKAAVASLPELAEKGVKIMAPAIYALLNATEDGELVPSEYAVAAKEAGFDIITWSLERFPPLAQAAAEENYFVQSFSSAVSKDGDMYRIVDALAQKVGVRGIFSDWPATVTYYASCMGLN
;
A
#
# COMPACT_ATOMS: atom_id res chain seq x y z
N MET A 1 33.61 -71.72 -49.53
CA MET A 1 34.02 -70.35 -49.87
C MET A 1 33.05 -69.43 -49.17
N HIS A 2 33.49 -68.88 -48.06
CA HIS A 2 32.71 -67.93 -47.28
C HIS A 2 33.33 -66.49 -47.44
N LEU A 3 32.54 -65.61 -48.00
CA LEU A 3 32.92 -64.18 -48.07
C LEU A 3 32.37 -63.52 -46.81
N THR A 4 33.30 -62.98 -46.04
CA THR A 4 33.02 -62.11 -44.88
C THR A 4 33.02 -60.69 -45.32
N SER A 5 31.86 -59.95 -45.22
CA SER A 5 31.78 -58.50 -45.49
C SER A 5 32.08 -57.76 -44.19
N LEU A 6 33.11 -56.92 -44.26
CA LEU A 6 33.40 -55.88 -43.22
C LEU A 6 32.50 -54.69 -43.43
N ILE A 7 31.70 -54.31 -42.44
CA ILE A 7 30.96 -53.06 -42.39
C ILE A 7 31.82 -52.07 -41.56
N VAL A 8 32.30 -51.00 -42.22
CA VAL A 8 32.94 -49.88 -41.56
C VAL A 8 31.88 -48.83 -41.24
N THR A 9 31.59 -48.66 -39.95
CA THR A 9 30.72 -47.59 -39.45
C THR A 9 31.56 -46.32 -39.21
N ALA A 10 31.40 -45.31 -40.05
CA ALA A 10 31.93 -43.99 -39.82
C ALA A 10 31.07 -43.24 -38.77
N GLY A 11 31.62 -43.02 -37.59
CA GLY A 11 30.99 -42.22 -36.54
C GLY A 11 31.13 -40.72 -36.89
N VAL A 12 30.00 -40.06 -37.12
CA VAL A 12 29.90 -38.59 -37.22
C VAL A 12 29.85 -38.04 -35.81
N VAL A 13 30.94 -37.39 -35.37
CA VAL A 13 30.96 -36.61 -34.15
C VAL A 13 30.33 -35.25 -34.46
N ALA A 14 29.09 -35.06 -34.07
CA ALA A 14 28.44 -33.75 -34.13
C ALA A 14 28.97 -32.88 -33.00
N ALA A 15 29.75 -31.83 -33.36
CA ALA A 15 30.13 -30.77 -32.42
C ALA A 15 28.91 -29.92 -32.11
N ALA A 16 28.46 -29.93 -30.84
CA ALA A 16 27.40 -29.07 -30.34
C ALA A 16 27.95 -27.62 -30.33
N PRO A 17 27.17 -26.63 -30.81
CA PRO A 17 27.59 -25.23 -30.73
C PRO A 17 27.58 -24.78 -29.26
N SER A 18 28.72 -24.36 -28.76
CA SER A 18 28.85 -23.70 -27.47
C SER A 18 28.18 -22.30 -27.56
N PHE A 19 26.96 -22.18 -27.04
CA PHE A 19 26.32 -20.89 -26.80
C PHE A 19 27.08 -20.19 -25.67
N SER A 20 27.98 -19.30 -26.00
CA SER A 20 28.52 -18.29 -25.11
C SER A 20 27.32 -17.47 -24.59
N ARG A 21 26.96 -17.64 -23.33
CA ARG A 21 26.05 -16.72 -22.61
C ARG A 21 26.77 -15.36 -22.53
N ARG A 22 26.60 -14.53 -23.53
CA ARG A 22 26.77 -13.09 -23.36
C ARG A 22 25.77 -12.68 -22.30
N GLY A 23 26.24 -12.20 -21.15
CA GLY A 23 25.41 -11.60 -20.13
C GLY A 23 24.56 -10.52 -20.78
N ALA A 24 23.29 -10.80 -20.98
CA ALA A 24 22.33 -9.78 -21.31
C ALA A 24 22.32 -8.83 -20.12
N ALA A 25 22.80 -7.59 -20.31
CA ALA A 25 22.48 -6.51 -19.42
C ALA A 25 20.95 -6.51 -19.31
N SER A 26 20.42 -6.85 -18.14
CA SER A 26 18.99 -6.89 -17.92
C SER A 26 18.50 -5.45 -18.03
N HIS A 27 17.95 -5.12 -19.19
CA HIS A 27 17.21 -3.87 -19.37
C HIS A 27 15.97 -4.04 -18.48
N LYS A 28 16.01 -3.45 -17.29
CA LYS A 28 14.85 -3.43 -16.39
C LYS A 28 13.76 -2.63 -17.12
N PRO A 29 12.59 -3.22 -17.39
CA PRO A 29 11.53 -2.47 -18.05
C PRO A 29 11.03 -1.41 -17.08
N ASN A 30 11.38 -0.15 -17.30
CA ASN A 30 10.71 0.96 -16.63
C ASN A 30 9.25 0.98 -17.08
N VAL A 31 8.34 1.27 -16.14
CA VAL A 31 6.92 1.48 -16.49
C VAL A 31 6.84 2.75 -17.32
N THR A 32 6.68 2.59 -18.63
CA THR A 32 6.62 3.70 -19.59
C THR A 32 5.23 3.89 -20.19
N ASN A 33 4.32 2.93 -19.99
CA ASN A 33 2.94 2.98 -20.46
C ASN A 33 2.01 3.20 -19.27
N ILE A 34 1.87 4.47 -18.86
CA ILE A 34 1.00 4.89 -17.77
C ILE A 34 -0.37 5.20 -18.35
N GLN A 35 -1.40 4.63 -17.72
CA GLN A 35 -2.79 4.76 -18.12
C GLN A 35 -3.65 5.05 -16.89
N VAL A 36 -4.06 6.30 -16.73
CA VAL A 36 -4.84 6.74 -15.57
C VAL A 36 -6.32 6.34 -15.63
N GLY A 37 -6.79 5.85 -16.79
CA GLY A 37 -8.19 5.47 -16.98
C GLY A 37 -9.16 6.67 -16.93
N PRO A 38 -10.48 6.43 -16.85
CA PRO A 38 -11.50 7.49 -16.96
C PRO A 38 -11.66 8.31 -15.67
N ARG A 39 -11.29 7.79 -14.47
CA ARG A 39 -11.62 8.43 -13.20
C ARG A 39 -11.06 9.85 -13.05
N PRO A 40 -9.79 10.16 -13.38
CA PRO A 40 -9.28 11.53 -13.29
C PRO A 40 -10.09 12.53 -14.09
N TYR A 41 -10.52 12.17 -15.29
CA TYR A 41 -11.32 13.05 -16.16
C TYR A 41 -12.73 13.27 -15.61
N PHE A 42 -13.38 12.19 -15.12
CA PHE A 42 -14.65 12.29 -14.42
C PHE A 42 -14.58 13.27 -13.23
N LEU A 43 -13.53 13.18 -12.42
CA LEU A 43 -13.34 14.07 -11.28
C LEU A 43 -13.11 15.52 -11.70
N VAL A 44 -12.38 15.77 -12.80
CA VAL A 44 -12.16 17.11 -13.33
C VAL A 44 -13.47 17.69 -13.89
N ASP A 45 -14.23 16.90 -14.64
CA ASP A 45 -15.51 17.31 -15.21
C ASP A 45 -16.52 17.72 -14.12
N ASP A 46 -16.50 17.02 -12.97
CA ASP A 46 -17.37 17.28 -11.81
C ASP A 46 -16.92 18.47 -10.95
N MET A 47 -15.74 19.05 -11.18
CA MET A 47 -15.30 20.26 -10.45
C MET A 47 -16.14 21.49 -10.79
N ASP A 48 -16.24 22.42 -9.83
CA ASP A 48 -16.71 23.76 -10.12
C ASP A 48 -15.69 24.54 -10.96
N GLU A 49 -16.19 25.50 -11.76
CA GLU A 49 -15.34 26.36 -12.59
C GLU A 49 -14.31 27.09 -11.72
N SER A 50 -13.03 26.87 -12.04
CA SER A 50 -11.91 27.40 -11.28
C SER A 50 -10.63 27.40 -12.11
N THR A 51 -9.61 28.11 -11.64
CA THR A 51 -8.28 28.08 -12.24
C THR A 51 -7.64 26.69 -12.14
N LEU A 52 -7.94 25.96 -11.06
CA LEU A 52 -7.47 24.57 -10.89
C LEU A 52 -8.12 23.64 -11.92
N LYS A 53 -9.45 23.72 -12.10
CA LYS A 53 -10.16 22.93 -13.13
C LYS A 53 -9.57 23.20 -14.51
N SER A 54 -9.51 24.46 -14.92
CA SER A 54 -8.95 24.84 -16.24
C SER A 54 -7.51 24.35 -16.43
N LYS A 55 -6.69 24.35 -15.35
CA LYS A 55 -5.33 23.82 -15.40
C LYS A 55 -5.33 22.32 -15.62
N LEU A 56 -6.16 21.57 -14.87
CA LEU A 56 -6.26 20.10 -15.01
C LEU A 56 -6.79 19.70 -16.39
N GLU A 57 -7.84 20.38 -16.91
CA GLU A 57 -8.34 20.18 -18.27
C GLU A 57 -7.25 20.36 -19.32
N SER A 58 -6.39 21.37 -19.17
CA SER A 58 -5.28 21.61 -20.11
C SER A 58 -4.25 20.48 -20.18
N CYS A 59 -4.26 19.58 -19.21
CA CYS A 59 -3.35 18.44 -19.16
C CYS A 59 -3.96 17.14 -19.75
N ALA A 60 -5.24 17.14 -20.12
CA ALA A 60 -5.96 15.93 -20.53
C ALA A 60 -5.30 15.16 -21.69
N GLU A 61 -4.77 15.88 -22.66
CA GLU A 61 -4.11 15.31 -23.83
C GLU A 61 -2.58 15.16 -23.64
N THR A 62 -2.04 15.46 -22.46
CA THR A 62 -0.62 15.37 -22.20
C THR A 62 -0.22 13.95 -21.76
N PRO A 63 0.61 13.22 -22.52
CA PRO A 63 1.03 11.88 -22.14
C PRO A 63 1.84 11.87 -20.84
N ILE A 64 1.43 11.05 -19.89
CA ILE A 64 2.18 10.82 -18.64
C ILE A 64 3.33 9.83 -18.94
N ARG A 65 4.57 10.28 -18.79
CA ARG A 65 5.75 9.52 -19.18
C ARG A 65 6.54 8.95 -18.00
N HIS A 66 6.33 9.46 -16.81
CA HIS A 66 7.04 9.09 -15.59
C HIS A 66 6.05 8.88 -14.45
N ALA A 67 6.32 7.88 -13.61
CA ALA A 67 5.57 7.61 -12.40
C ALA A 67 6.11 8.55 -11.28
N PRO A 68 5.36 9.57 -10.84
CA PRO A 68 5.81 10.50 -9.82
C PRO A 68 5.86 9.84 -8.45
N GLN A 69 6.90 10.10 -7.66
CA GLN A 69 6.99 9.61 -6.27
C GLN A 69 5.92 10.22 -5.37
N PHE A 70 5.36 11.35 -5.78
CA PHE A 70 4.21 11.97 -5.13
C PHE A 70 2.98 11.05 -5.07
N SER A 71 2.83 10.16 -6.05
CA SER A 71 1.75 9.15 -6.11
C SER A 71 2.19 7.84 -5.48
N ILE A 72 1.61 7.52 -4.33
CA ILE A 72 1.90 6.31 -3.56
C ILE A 72 0.67 5.39 -3.59
N ALA A 73 0.85 4.17 -4.08
CA ALA A 73 -0.24 3.19 -4.10
C ALA A 73 -0.42 2.59 -2.71
N HIS A 74 -1.45 2.99 -1.99
CA HIS A 74 -1.88 2.41 -0.72
C HIS A 74 -2.32 0.96 -0.96
N ARG A 75 -1.71 -0.01 -0.29
CA ARG A 75 -1.98 -1.46 -0.41
C ARG A 75 -2.02 -2.01 -1.84
N GLY A 76 -1.34 -1.35 -2.81
CA GLY A 76 -1.40 -1.73 -4.22
C GLY A 76 -2.65 -1.23 -4.97
N GLY A 77 -3.37 -0.22 -4.47
CA GLY A 77 -4.52 0.41 -5.13
C GLY A 77 -5.82 -0.40 -5.02
N PRO A 78 -6.40 -0.59 -3.82
CA PRO A 78 -7.43 -1.59 -3.54
C PRO A 78 -8.87 -1.08 -3.74
N LEU A 79 -9.11 -0.03 -4.51
CA LEU A 79 -10.49 0.46 -4.75
C LEU A 79 -11.34 -0.57 -5.51
N GLN A 80 -10.74 -1.33 -6.42
CA GLN A 80 -11.44 -2.31 -7.28
C GLN A 80 -10.72 -3.66 -7.40
N ILE A 81 -9.55 -3.82 -6.78
CA ILE A 81 -8.69 -5.01 -6.89
C ILE A 81 -8.29 -5.43 -5.47
N PRO A 82 -8.22 -6.73 -5.16
CA PRO A 82 -7.82 -7.19 -3.83
C PRO A 82 -6.52 -6.56 -3.36
N GLU A 83 -6.53 -6.02 -2.13
CA GLU A 83 -5.36 -5.39 -1.52
C GLU A 83 -4.19 -6.38 -1.36
N HIS A 84 -2.96 -5.85 -1.43
CA HIS A 84 -1.73 -6.63 -1.29
C HIS A 84 -1.64 -7.83 -2.21
N SER A 85 -2.38 -7.79 -3.34
CA SER A 85 -2.29 -8.78 -4.39
C SER A 85 -1.28 -8.37 -5.47
N ARG A 86 -0.67 -9.36 -6.12
CA ARG A 86 0.19 -9.11 -7.28
C ARG A 86 -0.55 -8.30 -8.36
N GLN A 87 -1.82 -8.57 -8.57
CA GLN A 87 -2.67 -7.90 -9.57
C GLN A 87 -2.86 -6.42 -9.23
N GLY A 88 -3.14 -6.10 -7.95
CA GLY A 88 -3.26 -4.72 -7.47
C GLY A 88 -1.97 -3.94 -7.69
N MET A 89 -0.82 -4.49 -7.27
CA MET A 89 0.49 -3.85 -7.45
C MET A 89 0.82 -3.59 -8.93
N MET A 90 0.49 -4.54 -9.81
CA MET A 90 0.66 -4.38 -11.26
C MET A 90 -0.26 -3.29 -11.83
N ALA A 91 -1.52 -3.24 -11.39
CA ALA A 91 -2.47 -2.21 -11.80
C ALA A 91 -2.02 -0.83 -11.31
N ALA A 92 -1.59 -0.70 -10.05
CA ALA A 92 -1.06 0.54 -9.49
C ALA A 92 0.15 1.07 -10.29
N ALA A 93 1.06 0.19 -10.66
CA ALA A 93 2.18 0.54 -11.55
C ALA A 93 1.70 1.07 -12.91
N ARG A 94 0.65 0.47 -13.51
CA ARG A 94 0.03 0.95 -14.75
C ARG A 94 -0.69 2.28 -14.58
N MET A 95 -1.27 2.53 -13.41
CA MET A 95 -1.84 3.83 -13.04
C MET A 95 -0.78 4.90 -12.74
N GLY A 96 0.49 4.53 -12.72
CA GLY A 96 1.61 5.46 -12.61
C GLY A 96 2.01 5.81 -11.18
N ALA A 97 1.69 4.96 -10.19
CA ALA A 97 2.27 5.13 -8.87
C ALA A 97 3.80 5.00 -8.91
N GLY A 98 4.52 5.97 -8.35
CA GLY A 98 5.98 5.94 -8.26
C GLY A 98 6.49 5.11 -7.09
N ILE A 99 5.66 4.96 -6.06
CA ILE A 99 5.92 4.15 -4.87
C ILE A 99 4.75 3.16 -4.69
N ILE A 100 5.07 1.91 -4.45
CA ILE A 100 4.07 0.88 -4.13
C ILE A 100 4.25 0.45 -2.68
N GLU A 101 3.15 0.35 -1.94
CA GLU A 101 3.15 -0.08 -0.56
C GLU A 101 3.00 -1.60 -0.42
N CYS A 102 3.57 -2.13 0.65
CA CYS A 102 3.31 -3.46 1.19
C CYS A 102 3.29 -3.36 2.73
N ASP A 103 2.14 -3.54 3.32
CA ASP A 103 2.00 -3.74 4.75
C ASP A 103 2.54 -5.13 5.09
N VAL A 104 3.51 -5.19 5.98
CA VAL A 104 4.27 -6.41 6.24
C VAL A 104 3.85 -7.01 7.57
N ALA A 105 3.36 -8.25 7.54
CA ALA A 105 3.12 -9.11 8.69
C ALA A 105 3.97 -10.38 8.58
N PHE A 106 4.02 -11.20 9.61
CA PHE A 106 4.78 -12.47 9.59
C PHE A 106 3.89 -13.68 9.76
N THR A 107 4.27 -14.78 9.11
CA THR A 107 3.62 -16.09 9.18
C THR A 107 4.06 -16.88 10.41
N LYS A 108 3.46 -18.07 10.61
CA LYS A 108 3.82 -19.02 11.68
C LYS A 108 5.29 -19.44 11.63
N ASP A 109 5.83 -19.58 10.44
CA ASP A 109 7.24 -19.89 10.19
C ASP A 109 8.12 -18.62 10.04
N ARG A 110 7.59 -17.44 10.45
CA ARG A 110 8.26 -16.14 10.51
C ARG A 110 8.71 -15.61 9.14
N GLU A 111 8.07 -16.03 8.07
CA GLU A 111 8.28 -15.44 6.75
C GLU A 111 7.42 -14.18 6.60
N LEU A 112 7.97 -13.15 5.94
CA LEU A 112 7.28 -11.87 5.78
C LEU A 112 6.33 -11.91 4.57
N VAL A 113 5.11 -11.40 4.78
CA VAL A 113 4.04 -11.36 3.78
C VAL A 113 3.37 -10.00 3.73
N CYS A 114 2.82 -9.61 2.57
CA CYS A 114 2.06 -8.37 2.43
C CYS A 114 0.61 -8.58 2.89
N ARG A 115 0.29 -8.10 4.11
CA ARG A 115 -1.07 -8.04 4.68
C ARG A 115 -1.19 -6.85 5.61
N HIS A 116 -2.34 -6.14 5.53
CA HIS A 116 -2.59 -4.91 6.27
C HIS A 116 -2.57 -5.13 7.79
N SER A 117 -3.01 -6.30 8.25
CA SER A 117 -2.99 -6.65 9.66
C SER A 117 -2.42 -8.05 9.86
N GLN A 118 -1.87 -8.30 11.05
CA GLN A 118 -1.48 -9.64 11.46
C GLN A 118 -2.65 -10.63 11.36
N CYS A 119 -3.89 -10.15 11.53
CA CYS A 119 -5.07 -11.00 11.71
C CYS A 119 -6.26 -10.59 10.82
N ASP A 120 -6.03 -10.33 9.53
CA ASP A 120 -7.06 -9.94 8.56
C ASP A 120 -7.40 -11.02 7.51
N LEU A 121 -6.81 -12.21 7.58
CA LEU A 121 -6.98 -13.24 6.55
C LEU A 121 -8.44 -13.65 6.34
N HIS A 122 -9.28 -13.54 7.35
CA HIS A 122 -10.71 -13.90 7.28
C HIS A 122 -11.56 -12.89 6.50
N THR A 123 -11.08 -11.66 6.31
CA THR A 123 -11.76 -10.61 5.53
C THR A 123 -11.11 -10.34 4.18
N THR A 124 -9.82 -10.67 4.04
CA THR A 124 -9.02 -10.34 2.86
C THR A 124 -8.64 -11.54 2.00
N THR A 125 -9.00 -12.76 2.41
CA THR A 125 -8.73 -14.00 1.68
C THR A 125 -9.88 -15.00 1.77
N ASN A 126 -9.79 -16.08 1.00
CA ASN A 126 -10.74 -17.19 1.03
C ASN A 126 -10.44 -18.22 2.12
N ILE A 127 -9.66 -17.94 3.14
CA ILE A 127 -9.20 -18.91 4.16
C ILE A 127 -10.35 -19.67 4.82
N LEU A 128 -11.47 -18.99 5.08
CA LEU A 128 -12.62 -19.61 5.77
C LEU A 128 -13.34 -20.69 4.94
N THR A 129 -13.20 -20.68 3.60
CA THR A 129 -13.78 -21.71 2.71
C THR A 129 -12.84 -22.88 2.45
N ILE A 130 -11.66 -22.90 3.08
CA ILE A 130 -10.70 -23.99 3.01
C ILE A 130 -10.65 -24.68 4.39
N PRO A 131 -11.36 -25.81 4.60
CA PRO A 131 -11.59 -26.39 5.94
C PRO A 131 -10.30 -26.62 6.74
N GLU A 132 -9.23 -27.08 6.09
CA GLU A 132 -7.95 -27.38 6.74
C GLU A 132 -7.25 -26.11 7.25
N LEU A 133 -7.45 -24.97 6.58
CA LEU A 133 -6.87 -23.68 6.96
C LEU A 133 -7.80 -22.94 7.92
N ALA A 134 -9.11 -22.98 7.69
CA ALA A 134 -10.12 -22.40 8.58
C ALA A 134 -10.01 -22.95 10.01
N ALA A 135 -9.70 -24.24 10.15
CA ALA A 135 -9.50 -24.90 11.43
C ALA A 135 -8.27 -24.41 12.21
N LYS A 136 -7.34 -23.70 11.54
CA LYS A 136 -6.13 -23.13 12.16
C LYS A 136 -6.34 -21.70 12.68
N CYS A 137 -7.43 -21.03 12.28
CA CYS A 137 -7.71 -19.67 12.68
C CYS A 137 -7.76 -19.53 14.21
N THR A 138 -7.17 -18.48 14.73
CA THR A 138 -7.20 -18.13 16.17
C THR A 138 -8.63 -18.12 16.73
N VAL A 139 -9.61 -17.61 15.94
CA VAL A 139 -11.04 -17.78 16.18
C VAL A 139 -11.67 -18.35 14.93
N PRO A 140 -12.07 -19.64 14.90
CA PRO A 140 -12.84 -20.22 13.81
C PRO A 140 -14.14 -19.47 13.55
N PHE A 141 -14.66 -19.58 12.32
CA PHE A 141 -15.93 -18.92 11.96
C PHE A 141 -17.06 -19.29 12.94
N GLN A 142 -17.76 -18.28 13.40
CA GLN A 142 -18.95 -18.37 14.24
C GLN A 142 -20.09 -17.68 13.50
N PRO A 143 -21.19 -18.38 13.19
CA PRO A 143 -22.31 -17.81 12.44
C PRO A 143 -23.03 -16.72 13.25
N ALA A 144 -23.70 -15.82 12.54
CA ALA A 144 -24.60 -14.85 13.16
C ALA A 144 -25.78 -15.57 13.85
N THR A 145 -26.23 -14.95 14.93
CA THR A 145 -27.47 -15.32 15.65
C THR A 145 -28.35 -14.08 15.77
N ASP A 146 -29.55 -14.20 16.30
CA ASP A 146 -30.45 -13.06 16.54
C ASP A 146 -29.82 -11.95 17.42
N SER A 147 -28.83 -12.30 18.23
CA SER A 147 -28.20 -11.39 19.21
C SER A 147 -26.72 -11.12 19.00
N THR A 148 -26.06 -11.86 18.11
CA THR A 148 -24.60 -11.72 17.90
C THR A 148 -24.24 -11.73 16.41
N PRO A 149 -23.37 -10.81 15.94
CA PRO A 149 -22.89 -10.84 14.57
C PRO A 149 -21.99 -12.05 14.32
N ALA A 150 -21.90 -12.45 13.06
CA ALA A 150 -20.91 -13.42 12.61
C ALA A 150 -19.48 -12.88 12.85
N LYS A 151 -18.56 -13.77 13.21
CA LYS A 151 -17.16 -13.41 13.46
C LYS A 151 -16.19 -14.54 13.14
N ALA A 152 -14.99 -14.16 12.82
CA ALA A 152 -13.81 -15.04 12.73
C ALA A 152 -12.56 -14.20 13.06
N LYS A 153 -11.43 -14.84 13.37
CA LYS A 153 -10.13 -14.19 13.44
C LYS A 153 -9.07 -15.18 12.94
N CYS A 154 -8.53 -14.92 11.75
CA CYS A 154 -7.49 -15.73 11.13
C CYS A 154 -6.26 -14.86 10.91
N CYS A 155 -5.14 -15.28 11.53
CA CYS A 155 -3.91 -14.51 11.52
C CYS A 155 -2.88 -15.11 10.54
N THR A 156 -2.00 -14.30 9.98
CA THR A 156 -0.87 -14.78 9.18
C THR A 156 0.00 -15.73 10.02
N SER A 157 0.13 -15.46 11.32
CA SER A 157 0.84 -16.31 12.30
C SER A 157 0.17 -17.65 12.62
N ASP A 158 -1.07 -17.88 12.18
CA ASP A 158 -1.76 -19.16 12.32
C ASP A 158 -1.27 -20.19 11.30
N ILE A 159 -0.74 -19.74 10.16
CA ILE A 159 -0.39 -20.54 8.99
C ILE A 159 1.05 -20.28 8.52
N THR A 160 1.63 -21.24 7.81
CA THR A 160 2.95 -21.13 7.18
C THR A 160 2.89 -20.29 5.90
N LEU A 161 4.06 -19.84 5.40
CA LEU A 161 4.15 -19.18 4.10
C LEU A 161 3.58 -20.04 2.97
N ALA A 162 3.86 -21.34 2.96
CA ALA A 162 3.35 -22.25 1.93
C ALA A 162 1.81 -22.29 1.92
N GLU A 163 1.18 -22.30 3.09
CA GLU A 163 -0.27 -22.24 3.23
C GLU A 163 -0.83 -20.87 2.86
N PHE A 164 -0.18 -19.79 3.27
CA PHE A 164 -0.54 -18.44 2.86
C PHE A 164 -0.55 -18.28 1.33
N LYS A 165 0.44 -18.84 0.65
CA LYS A 165 0.55 -18.82 -0.81
C LYS A 165 -0.51 -19.64 -1.55
N SER A 166 -1.21 -20.52 -0.85
CA SER A 166 -2.33 -21.30 -1.43
C SER A 166 -3.66 -20.58 -1.39
N LEU A 167 -3.73 -19.42 -0.68
CA LEU A 167 -4.95 -18.63 -0.58
C LEU A 167 -5.22 -17.81 -1.85
N CYS A 168 -6.48 -17.44 -2.03
CA CYS A 168 -6.89 -16.35 -2.92
C CYS A 168 -7.08 -15.07 -2.12
N ALA A 169 -6.39 -13.99 -2.48
CA ALA A 169 -6.74 -12.66 -2.00
C ALA A 169 -8.08 -12.23 -2.61
N LYS A 170 -8.94 -11.60 -1.81
CA LYS A 170 -10.25 -11.05 -2.19
C LYS A 170 -10.38 -9.60 -1.74
N MET A 171 -11.40 -8.91 -2.23
CA MET A 171 -11.73 -7.59 -1.69
C MET A 171 -11.97 -7.67 -0.19
N ASP A 172 -11.36 -6.75 0.57
CA ASP A 172 -11.53 -6.69 2.03
C ASP A 172 -13.00 -6.42 2.36
N SER A 173 -13.66 -7.43 2.91
CA SER A 173 -15.08 -7.39 3.25
C SER A 173 -15.46 -8.53 4.19
N SER A 174 -16.51 -8.32 4.96
CA SER A 174 -17.16 -9.36 5.76
C SER A 174 -18.65 -9.05 5.96
N ASN A 175 -19.47 -10.10 5.93
CA ASN A 175 -20.90 -10.00 6.21
C ASN A 175 -21.17 -10.37 7.67
N SER A 176 -21.48 -9.39 8.48
CA SER A 176 -21.78 -9.58 9.92
C SER A 176 -23.07 -10.37 10.19
N SER A 177 -23.93 -10.54 9.17
CA SER A 177 -25.18 -11.34 9.27
C SER A 177 -25.03 -12.75 8.70
N ALA A 178 -23.83 -13.15 8.29
CA ALA A 178 -23.60 -14.45 7.65
C ALA A 178 -23.84 -15.63 8.60
N THR A 179 -24.43 -16.69 8.05
CA THR A 179 -24.62 -17.98 8.72
C THR A 179 -23.68 -19.07 8.21
N THR A 180 -22.98 -18.80 7.09
CA THR A 180 -21.99 -19.70 6.48
C THR A 180 -20.67 -18.97 6.24
N PRO A 181 -19.53 -19.69 6.16
CA PRO A 181 -18.24 -19.09 5.80
C PRO A 181 -18.24 -18.45 4.39
N GLU A 182 -18.97 -19.03 3.45
CA GLU A 182 -19.10 -18.53 2.08
C GLU A 182 -19.78 -17.16 2.07
N ASP A 183 -20.90 -17.00 2.74
CA ASP A 183 -21.63 -15.73 2.84
C ASP A 183 -20.84 -14.67 3.62
N TYR A 184 -20.01 -15.10 4.58
CA TYR A 184 -19.18 -14.18 5.38
C TYR A 184 -18.16 -13.41 4.54
N GLN A 185 -17.70 -13.98 3.44
CA GLN A 185 -16.66 -13.36 2.59
C GLN A 185 -17.14 -12.15 1.80
N TYR A 186 -18.45 -11.92 1.74
CA TYR A 186 -19.06 -10.80 1.02
C TYR A 186 -19.57 -9.75 2.02
N GLY A 187 -19.96 -8.58 1.52
CA GLY A 187 -20.50 -7.49 2.37
C GLY A 187 -19.66 -6.22 2.27
N GLY A 188 -18.83 -6.12 1.25
CA GLY A 188 -18.09 -4.88 0.94
C GLY A 188 -19.05 -3.71 0.65
N PRO A 189 -18.63 -2.47 0.91
CA PRO A 189 -19.44 -1.29 0.60
C PRO A 189 -19.61 -1.13 -0.91
N ALA A 190 -20.77 -0.64 -1.35
CA ALA A 190 -21.13 -0.54 -2.77
C ALA A 190 -20.17 0.34 -3.60
N TRP A 191 -19.45 1.25 -2.99
CA TRP A 191 -18.46 2.10 -3.64
C TRP A 191 -17.10 1.42 -3.90
N ARG A 192 -16.82 0.29 -3.21
CA ARG A 192 -15.68 -0.60 -3.52
C ARG A 192 -16.20 -1.78 -4.31
N THR A 193 -15.94 -1.76 -5.62
CA THR A 193 -16.46 -2.80 -6.50
C THR A 193 -15.60 -4.06 -6.45
N GLU A 194 -16.23 -5.22 -6.67
CA GLU A 194 -15.56 -6.53 -6.77
C GLU A 194 -15.25 -6.91 -8.22
N LEU A 195 -15.09 -5.92 -9.10
CA LEU A 195 -14.95 -6.15 -10.54
C LEU A 195 -13.76 -7.05 -10.91
N TYR A 196 -12.68 -6.95 -10.15
CA TYR A 196 -11.44 -7.72 -10.37
C TYR A 196 -11.15 -8.72 -9.24
N ASP A 197 -12.17 -9.11 -8.49
CA ASP A 197 -12.07 -10.04 -7.35
C ASP A 197 -12.20 -11.50 -7.82
N THR A 198 -11.17 -11.99 -8.52
CA THR A 198 -11.18 -13.32 -9.15
C THR A 198 -10.07 -14.23 -8.64
N CYS A 199 -9.72 -14.23 -7.36
CA CYS A 199 -8.57 -14.91 -6.79
C CYS A 199 -7.26 -14.15 -7.02
N GLY A 200 -7.08 -13.04 -6.30
CA GLY A 200 -5.82 -12.31 -6.25
C GLY A 200 -4.69 -13.18 -5.70
N THR A 201 -3.49 -13.02 -6.24
CA THR A 201 -2.31 -13.77 -5.80
C THR A 201 -1.72 -13.11 -4.55
N PRO A 202 -1.73 -13.76 -3.36
CA PRO A 202 -1.07 -13.25 -2.17
C PRO A 202 0.44 -13.17 -2.37
N VAL A 203 1.08 -12.15 -1.81
CA VAL A 203 2.48 -11.82 -2.08
C VAL A 203 3.31 -11.94 -0.81
N ALA A 204 4.39 -12.72 -0.86
CA ALA A 204 5.43 -12.66 0.17
C ALA A 204 6.24 -11.36 0.02
N HIS A 205 6.78 -10.83 1.11
CA HIS A 205 7.55 -9.58 1.07
C HIS A 205 8.72 -9.63 0.09
N HIS A 206 9.39 -10.76 0.02
CA HIS A 206 10.47 -10.94 -0.94
C HIS A 206 9.99 -10.94 -2.41
N GLU A 207 8.81 -11.50 -2.70
CA GLU A 207 8.22 -11.47 -4.04
C GLU A 207 7.75 -10.07 -4.44
N TYR A 208 7.24 -9.29 -3.46
CA TYR A 208 6.94 -7.88 -3.64
C TYR A 208 8.20 -7.10 -4.04
N ILE A 209 9.31 -7.29 -3.33
CA ILE A 209 10.56 -6.61 -3.66
C ILE A 209 11.00 -6.95 -5.09
N ASP A 210 10.99 -8.24 -5.46
CA ASP A 210 11.37 -8.70 -6.80
C ASP A 210 10.44 -8.12 -7.89
N LEU A 211 9.13 -8.04 -7.61
CA LEU A 211 8.15 -7.45 -8.53
C LEU A 211 8.41 -5.95 -8.74
N ILE A 212 8.46 -5.17 -7.65
CA ILE A 212 8.60 -3.71 -7.74
C ILE A 212 9.97 -3.32 -8.32
N GLU A 213 11.03 -4.08 -7.99
CA GLU A 213 12.34 -3.92 -8.61
C GLU A 213 12.28 -4.14 -10.13
N SER A 214 11.55 -5.16 -10.58
CA SER A 214 11.38 -5.44 -12.03
C SER A 214 10.65 -4.31 -12.76
N LEU A 215 9.79 -3.58 -12.06
CA LEU A 215 9.04 -2.43 -12.57
C LEU A 215 9.86 -1.12 -12.52
N GLY A 216 10.97 -1.09 -11.78
CA GLY A 216 11.81 0.10 -11.61
C GLY A 216 11.18 1.15 -10.69
N LEU A 217 10.23 0.77 -9.83
CA LEU A 217 9.52 1.64 -8.90
C LEU A 217 10.16 1.64 -7.50
N GLN A 218 9.63 2.45 -6.58
CA GLN A 218 10.11 2.54 -5.21
C GLN A 218 9.19 1.77 -4.25
N PHE A 219 9.68 1.57 -3.03
CA PHE A 219 9.11 0.66 -2.04
C PHE A 219 8.69 1.43 -0.79
N SER A 220 7.48 1.21 -0.30
CA SER A 220 7.03 1.68 1.02
C SER A 220 6.54 0.50 1.87
N PRO A 221 7.45 -0.25 2.51
CA PRO A 221 7.04 -1.33 3.41
C PRO A 221 6.61 -0.76 4.76
N GLU A 222 5.39 -1.09 5.21
CA GLU A 222 4.96 -0.83 6.59
C GLU A 222 5.25 -2.05 7.46
N LEU A 223 5.94 -1.87 8.58
CA LEU A 223 6.06 -2.90 9.59
C LEU A 223 4.80 -2.86 10.48
N LYS A 224 3.88 -3.79 10.26
CA LYS A 224 2.62 -3.82 11.00
C LYS A 224 2.83 -4.14 12.48
N THR A 225 2.07 -3.46 13.31
CA THR A 225 2.03 -3.77 14.74
C THR A 225 1.57 -5.21 14.94
N PRO A 226 2.34 -6.08 15.62
CA PRO A 226 1.92 -7.45 15.86
C PRO A 226 0.66 -7.53 16.72
N GLU A 227 -0.30 -8.36 16.31
CA GLU A 227 -1.50 -8.69 17.08
C GLU A 227 -1.37 -10.00 17.90
N VAL A 228 -0.17 -10.49 18.01
CA VAL A 228 0.20 -11.66 18.81
C VAL A 228 1.22 -11.28 19.87
N ALA A 229 1.33 -12.10 20.92
CA ALA A 229 2.30 -11.85 21.99
C ALA A 229 3.75 -11.84 21.45
N MET A 230 4.49 -10.78 21.78
CA MET A 230 5.92 -10.67 21.47
C MET A 230 6.75 -10.82 22.75
N PRO A 231 7.90 -11.52 22.72
CA PRO A 231 8.49 -12.21 21.56
C PRO A 231 7.66 -13.38 21.07
N PHE A 232 7.37 -13.41 19.76
CA PHE A 232 6.62 -14.51 19.15
C PHE A 232 7.38 -15.83 19.27
N GLN A 233 6.69 -16.91 19.64
CA GLN A 233 7.30 -18.22 19.91
C GLN A 233 8.50 -18.15 20.90
N GLY A 234 8.48 -17.15 21.81
CA GLY A 234 9.44 -17.00 22.90
C GLY A 234 10.77 -16.32 22.56
N ASN A 235 11.10 -16.14 21.28
CA ASN A 235 12.41 -15.58 20.89
C ASN A 235 12.41 -14.66 19.67
N TYR A 236 11.29 -14.49 18.94
CA TYR A 236 11.20 -13.57 17.81
C TYR A 236 10.73 -12.20 18.31
N THR A 237 11.67 -11.29 18.54
CA THR A 237 11.42 -9.96 19.13
C THR A 237 10.97 -8.95 18.09
N GLN A 238 10.47 -7.79 18.53
CA GLN A 238 10.10 -6.68 17.65
C GLN A 238 11.31 -6.19 16.84
N GLU A 239 12.48 -6.09 17.47
CA GLU A 239 13.71 -5.65 16.80
C GLU A 239 14.15 -6.68 15.73
N MET A 240 13.98 -7.97 16.00
CA MET A 240 14.26 -9.01 14.99
C MET A 240 13.31 -8.88 13.79
N TYR A 241 12.05 -8.58 14.03
CA TYR A 241 11.07 -8.35 12.99
C TYR A 241 11.40 -7.09 12.17
N ALA A 242 11.71 -5.97 12.83
CA ALA A 242 12.13 -4.73 12.19
C ALA A 242 13.42 -4.91 11.36
N GLN A 243 14.39 -5.69 11.90
CA GLN A 243 15.63 -6.00 11.18
C GLN A 243 15.39 -6.92 9.98
N GLN A 244 14.50 -7.91 10.12
CA GLN A 244 14.20 -8.84 9.02
C GLN A 244 13.63 -8.12 7.80
N LEU A 245 12.73 -7.15 8.01
CA LEU A 245 12.20 -6.30 6.95
C LEU A 245 13.34 -5.64 6.14
N ILE A 246 14.29 -5.01 6.82
CA ILE A 246 15.44 -4.37 6.16
C ILE A 246 16.37 -5.39 5.49
N ASN A 247 16.57 -6.55 6.12
CA ASN A 247 17.45 -7.59 5.58
C ASN A 247 16.92 -8.15 4.25
N ASP A 248 15.60 -8.15 4.01
CA ASP A 248 15.03 -8.57 2.73
C ASP A 248 15.50 -7.68 1.57
N TYR A 249 15.57 -6.37 1.79
CA TYR A 249 16.10 -5.40 0.82
C TYR A 249 17.62 -5.55 0.65
N LYS A 250 18.36 -5.72 1.76
CA LYS A 250 19.82 -5.90 1.73
C LYS A 250 20.21 -7.16 0.95
N ARG A 251 19.50 -8.28 1.17
CA ARG A 251 19.73 -9.54 0.44
C ARG A 251 19.51 -9.40 -1.08
N ARG A 252 18.67 -8.46 -1.51
CA ARG A 252 18.37 -8.18 -2.91
C ARG A 252 19.16 -7.02 -3.49
N HIS A 253 20.11 -6.50 -2.71
CA HIS A 253 20.95 -5.37 -3.11
C HIS A 253 20.16 -4.13 -3.55
N ILE A 254 18.97 -3.92 -2.96
CA ILE A 254 18.15 -2.72 -3.22
C ILE A 254 18.84 -1.51 -2.60
N ASN A 255 18.96 -0.44 -3.39
CA ASN A 255 19.50 0.81 -2.88
C ASN A 255 18.59 1.37 -1.78
N PRO A 256 19.10 1.63 -0.56
CA PRO A 256 18.31 2.19 0.54
C PRO A 256 17.51 3.45 0.17
N SER A 257 18.03 4.29 -0.74
CA SER A 257 17.35 5.52 -1.19
C SER A 257 16.03 5.27 -1.93
N ARG A 258 15.72 4.03 -2.27
CA ARG A 258 14.46 3.64 -2.90
C ARG A 258 13.47 3.01 -1.92
N VAL A 259 13.83 2.88 -0.64
CA VAL A 259 13.03 2.17 0.37
C VAL A 259 12.59 3.15 1.44
N TRP A 260 11.29 3.27 1.66
CA TRP A 260 10.63 4.15 2.61
C TRP A 260 9.95 3.31 3.70
N PRO A 261 10.72 2.72 4.65
CA PRO A 261 10.14 1.88 5.69
C PRO A 261 9.27 2.71 6.60
N GLN A 262 8.11 2.18 6.98
CA GLN A 262 7.15 2.91 7.79
C GLN A 262 6.63 2.06 8.96
N SER A 263 6.24 2.71 10.04
CA SER A 263 5.62 2.07 11.20
C SER A 263 4.82 3.09 12.02
N PHE A 264 3.75 2.62 12.68
CA PHE A 264 3.04 3.35 13.73
C PHE A 264 3.78 3.30 15.07
N LEU A 265 4.75 2.40 15.24
CA LEU A 265 5.53 2.30 16.46
C LEU A 265 6.82 3.13 16.33
N ASP A 266 6.96 4.15 17.15
CA ASP A 266 8.13 5.02 17.21
C ASP A 266 9.43 4.23 17.49
N LYS A 267 9.36 3.16 18.28
CA LYS A 267 10.49 2.27 18.56
C LYS A 267 11.08 1.62 17.30
N ASP A 268 10.26 1.31 16.28
CA ASP A 268 10.73 0.75 15.02
C ASP A 268 11.47 1.82 14.20
N ILE A 269 10.93 3.05 14.18
CA ILE A 269 11.55 4.20 13.53
C ILE A 269 12.92 4.50 14.16
N PHE A 270 12.98 4.57 15.49
CA PHE A 270 14.25 4.81 16.21
C PHE A 270 15.24 3.65 16.03
N TYR A 271 14.75 2.40 15.98
CA TYR A 271 15.56 1.26 15.65
C TYR A 271 16.26 1.43 14.29
N TRP A 272 15.52 1.76 13.24
CA TRP A 272 16.11 1.96 11.92
C TRP A 272 17.03 3.18 11.83
N ILE A 273 16.69 4.28 12.49
CA ILE A 273 17.58 5.46 12.55
C ILE A 273 18.92 5.07 13.18
N GLN A 274 18.91 4.29 14.25
CA GLN A 274 20.10 3.95 15.01
C GLN A 274 20.91 2.80 14.38
N HIS A 275 20.24 1.73 13.93
CA HIS A 275 20.90 0.49 13.51
C HIS A 275 21.02 0.33 12.00
N GLU A 276 20.17 0.98 11.24
CA GLU A 276 20.12 0.94 9.77
C GLU A 276 20.03 2.35 9.17
N PRO A 277 21.00 3.25 9.47
CA PRO A 277 20.87 4.68 9.16
C PRO A 277 20.73 4.99 7.67
N ALA A 278 21.14 4.10 6.78
CA ALA A 278 20.93 4.27 5.33
C ALA A 278 19.45 4.17 4.94
N PHE A 279 18.67 3.32 5.63
CA PHE A 279 17.22 3.18 5.49
C PHE A 279 16.48 4.16 6.41
N GLY A 280 16.96 4.35 7.63
CA GLY A 280 16.37 5.25 8.62
C GLY A 280 16.25 6.70 8.17
N LYS A 281 17.06 7.17 7.20
CA LYS A 281 16.94 8.49 6.58
C LYS A 281 15.59 8.73 5.90
N GLN A 282 14.93 7.67 5.47
CA GLN A 282 13.63 7.68 4.77
C GLN A 282 12.53 6.98 5.58
N ALA A 283 12.81 6.65 6.85
CA ALA A 283 11.79 6.07 7.72
C ALA A 283 10.64 7.05 7.92
N ILE A 284 9.42 6.54 7.72
CA ILE A 284 8.18 7.29 7.82
C ILE A 284 7.50 6.94 9.14
N TYR A 285 7.32 7.92 10.03
CA TYR A 285 6.54 7.73 11.24
C TYR A 285 5.06 7.97 10.92
N LEU A 286 4.28 6.90 10.87
CA LEU A 286 2.84 6.93 10.73
C LEU A 286 2.22 7.42 12.04
N ASP A 287 1.42 8.47 11.98
CA ASP A 287 0.92 9.13 13.18
C ASP A 287 -0.61 9.05 13.30
N GLU A 288 -1.07 8.07 14.08
CA GLU A 288 -2.49 7.90 14.46
C GLU A 288 -2.85 8.55 15.80
N ARG A 289 -1.89 9.21 16.47
CA ARG A 289 -2.14 9.90 17.73
C ARG A 289 -3.15 11.05 17.57
N THR A 290 -3.35 11.49 16.33
CA THR A 290 -4.30 12.55 15.97
C THR A 290 -5.76 12.14 16.04
N ASP A 291 -6.08 10.86 16.31
CA ASP A 291 -7.44 10.31 16.29
C ASP A 291 -8.35 10.81 17.43
N THR A 292 -7.77 11.41 18.45
CA THR A 292 -8.48 12.08 19.54
C THR A 292 -8.01 13.50 19.72
N GLU A 293 -8.85 14.41 20.24
CA GLU A 293 -8.49 15.80 20.47
C GLU A 293 -7.27 15.94 21.41
N GLU A 294 -7.23 15.16 22.48
CA GLU A 294 -6.09 15.14 23.40
C GLU A 294 -4.82 14.61 22.72
N GLY A 295 -4.94 13.52 21.96
CA GLY A 295 -3.83 12.94 21.20
C GLY A 295 -3.32 13.87 20.12
N TYR A 296 -4.21 14.61 19.43
CA TYR A 296 -3.84 15.61 18.43
C TYR A 296 -2.96 16.71 19.06
N LYS A 297 -3.39 17.28 20.19
CA LYS A 297 -2.60 18.31 20.92
C LYS A 297 -1.24 17.76 21.37
N ALA A 298 -1.23 16.53 21.89
CA ALA A 298 0.02 15.87 22.30
C ALA A 298 0.93 15.57 21.11
N ALA A 299 0.37 15.15 19.97
CA ALA A 299 1.11 14.92 18.74
C ALA A 299 1.79 16.19 18.27
N VAL A 300 1.05 17.31 18.14
CA VAL A 300 1.59 18.61 17.76
C VAL A 300 2.72 19.06 18.70
N ALA A 301 2.49 18.97 20.01
CA ALA A 301 3.49 19.37 21.01
C ALA A 301 4.79 18.54 20.96
N SER A 302 4.72 17.29 20.50
CA SER A 302 5.88 16.37 20.43
C SER A 302 6.74 16.51 19.17
N LEU A 303 6.27 17.22 18.14
CA LEU A 303 6.98 17.30 16.85
C LEU A 303 8.43 17.81 16.97
N PRO A 304 8.75 18.87 17.74
CA PRO A 304 10.13 19.31 17.89
C PRO A 304 11.05 18.22 18.48
N GLU A 305 10.58 17.49 19.50
CA GLU A 305 11.34 16.41 20.11
C GLU A 305 11.60 15.25 19.12
N LEU A 306 10.60 14.88 18.31
CA LEU A 306 10.77 13.85 17.28
C LEU A 306 11.80 14.27 16.22
N ALA A 307 11.81 15.54 15.83
CA ALA A 307 12.81 16.08 14.91
C ALA A 307 14.23 16.01 15.50
N GLU A 308 14.40 16.37 16.79
CA GLU A 308 15.67 16.24 17.51
C GLU A 308 16.14 14.79 17.61
N LYS A 309 15.23 13.84 17.77
CA LYS A 309 15.52 12.37 17.76
C LYS A 309 15.85 11.82 16.38
N GLY A 310 15.80 12.67 15.34
CA GLY A 310 16.23 12.30 13.99
C GLY A 310 15.13 11.80 13.04
N VAL A 311 13.85 11.80 13.45
CA VAL A 311 12.73 11.56 12.54
C VAL A 311 12.71 12.63 11.45
N LYS A 312 12.50 12.25 10.20
CA LYS A 312 12.51 13.16 9.05
C LYS A 312 11.16 13.28 8.36
N ILE A 313 10.33 12.26 8.46
CA ILE A 313 9.07 12.18 7.74
C ILE A 313 7.96 11.80 8.71
N MET A 314 6.95 12.66 8.79
CA MET A 314 5.70 12.39 9.51
C MET A 314 4.60 12.04 8.52
N ALA A 315 3.78 11.07 8.88
CA ALA A 315 2.66 10.66 8.04
C ALA A 315 1.36 10.50 8.84
N PRO A 316 0.63 11.59 9.08
CA PRO A 316 -0.71 11.56 9.65
C PRO A 316 -1.76 11.28 8.57
N ALA A 317 -2.98 10.93 9.00
CA ALA A 317 -4.15 10.87 8.13
C ALA A 317 -4.49 12.24 7.51
N ILE A 318 -5.19 12.23 6.35
CA ILE A 318 -5.51 13.47 5.60
C ILE A 318 -6.23 14.48 6.48
N TYR A 319 -7.21 14.05 7.30
CA TYR A 319 -7.98 14.97 8.15
C TYR A 319 -7.11 15.75 9.14
N ALA A 320 -5.98 15.17 9.55
CA ALA A 320 -5.10 15.84 10.50
C ALA A 320 -4.31 17.02 9.88
N LEU A 321 -4.28 17.12 8.54
CA LEU A 321 -3.50 18.12 7.80
C LEU A 321 -4.32 19.29 7.27
N LEU A 322 -5.63 19.16 7.16
CA LEU A 322 -6.50 20.18 6.58
C LEU A 322 -7.63 20.57 7.53
N ASN A 323 -8.03 21.82 7.46
CA ASN A 323 -9.26 22.35 8.03
C ASN A 323 -10.07 23.06 6.96
N ALA A 324 -11.39 23.27 7.22
CA ALA A 324 -12.25 24.11 6.41
C ALA A 324 -12.42 25.49 7.09
N THR A 325 -12.38 26.57 6.31
CA THR A 325 -12.83 27.88 6.77
C THR A 325 -14.36 28.02 6.66
N GLU A 326 -14.94 29.06 7.25
CA GLU A 326 -16.38 29.37 7.13
C GLU A 326 -16.82 29.55 5.67
N ASP A 327 -15.91 30.04 4.81
CA ASP A 327 -16.15 30.26 3.38
C ASP A 327 -15.94 29.00 2.53
N GLY A 328 -15.65 27.83 3.16
CA GLY A 328 -15.45 26.54 2.47
C GLY A 328 -14.08 26.38 1.81
N GLU A 329 -13.09 27.20 2.19
CA GLU A 329 -11.72 27.02 1.74
C GLU A 329 -10.99 25.96 2.56
N LEU A 330 -10.18 25.12 1.88
CA LEU A 330 -9.28 24.17 2.52
C LEU A 330 -7.98 24.87 2.91
N VAL A 331 -7.62 24.79 4.19
CA VAL A 331 -6.41 25.44 4.75
C VAL A 331 -5.58 24.43 5.55
N PRO A 332 -4.25 24.63 5.69
CA PRO A 332 -3.42 23.78 6.54
C PRO A 332 -3.89 23.83 8.00
N SER A 333 -3.87 22.68 8.65
CA SER A 333 -4.16 22.55 10.08
C SER A 333 -2.99 23.02 10.95
N GLU A 334 -3.22 23.10 12.26
CA GLU A 334 -2.16 23.35 13.25
C GLU A 334 -1.05 22.28 13.18
N TYR A 335 -1.43 21.00 13.03
CA TYR A 335 -0.45 19.91 12.87
C TYR A 335 0.43 20.12 11.63
N ALA A 336 -0.19 20.46 10.49
CA ALA A 336 0.55 20.69 9.25
C ALA A 336 1.56 21.83 9.38
N VAL A 337 1.15 22.95 9.99
CA VAL A 337 2.01 24.12 10.23
C VAL A 337 3.16 23.74 11.16
N ALA A 338 2.87 23.14 12.31
CA ALA A 338 3.88 22.77 13.30
C ALA A 338 4.88 21.71 12.75
N ALA A 339 4.41 20.76 11.95
CA ALA A 339 5.28 19.76 11.32
C ALA A 339 6.25 20.43 10.32
N LYS A 340 5.76 21.38 9.51
CA LYS A 340 6.64 22.13 8.58
C LYS A 340 7.62 23.04 9.32
N GLU A 341 7.21 23.69 10.40
CA GLU A 341 8.09 24.52 11.25
C GLU A 341 9.17 23.68 11.92
N ALA A 342 8.86 22.45 12.34
CA ALA A 342 9.83 21.49 12.87
C ALA A 342 10.75 20.87 11.81
N GLY A 343 10.53 21.19 10.52
CA GLY A 343 11.38 20.76 9.40
C GLY A 343 11.08 19.36 8.85
N PHE A 344 9.90 18.84 9.12
CA PHE A 344 9.50 17.53 8.56
C PHE A 344 9.09 17.61 7.08
N ASP A 345 9.46 16.58 6.32
CA ASP A 345 8.70 16.15 5.17
C ASP A 345 7.38 15.51 5.66
N ILE A 346 6.29 15.73 4.94
CA ILE A 346 4.98 15.15 5.27
C ILE A 346 4.54 14.25 4.13
N ILE A 347 4.12 13.03 4.46
CA ILE A 347 3.37 12.12 3.60
C ILE A 347 2.03 11.90 4.27
N THR A 348 0.94 11.65 3.51
CA THR A 348 -0.38 11.47 4.13
C THR A 348 -1.17 10.31 3.55
N TRP A 349 -2.09 9.74 4.32
CA TRP A 349 -2.93 8.60 4.00
C TRP A 349 -4.39 8.84 4.42
N SER A 350 -5.42 8.25 3.80
CA SER A 350 -5.43 7.62 2.50
C SER A 350 -6.49 8.27 1.64
N LEU A 351 -6.11 8.75 0.47
CA LEU A 351 -7.06 9.27 -0.51
C LEU A 351 -7.85 8.11 -1.11
N GLU A 352 -9.12 8.36 -1.43
CA GLU A 352 -10.03 7.39 -2.07
C GLU A 352 -10.31 6.11 -1.27
N ARG A 353 -10.05 6.11 0.06
CA ARG A 353 -10.43 5.06 1.00
C ARG A 353 -11.72 5.40 1.77
N PHE A 354 -12.64 6.07 1.11
CA PHE A 354 -13.92 6.53 1.65
C PHE A 354 -14.99 6.50 0.54
N PRO A 355 -16.30 6.54 0.90
CA PRO A 355 -17.37 6.61 -0.11
C PRO A 355 -17.27 7.89 -0.96
N PRO A 356 -18.10 8.04 -2.03
CA PRO A 356 -18.19 9.29 -2.76
C PRO A 356 -18.24 10.50 -1.84
N LEU A 357 -17.53 11.59 -2.18
CA LEU A 357 -17.27 12.68 -1.23
C LEU A 357 -18.53 13.30 -0.62
N ALA A 358 -19.64 13.40 -1.37
CA ALA A 358 -20.90 13.87 -0.81
C ALA A 358 -21.40 12.99 0.35
N GLN A 359 -21.27 11.66 0.21
CA GLN A 359 -21.61 10.72 1.27
C GLN A 359 -20.59 10.78 2.41
N ALA A 360 -19.30 10.81 2.08
CA ALA A 360 -18.22 10.91 3.08
C ALA A 360 -18.38 12.18 3.95
N ALA A 361 -18.74 13.30 3.34
CA ALA A 361 -18.98 14.56 4.05
C ALA A 361 -20.23 14.46 4.97
N ALA A 362 -21.33 13.91 4.44
CA ALA A 362 -22.56 13.76 5.21
C ALA A 362 -22.45 12.80 6.42
N GLU A 363 -21.57 11.79 6.29
CA GLU A 363 -21.28 10.80 7.35
C GLU A 363 -20.13 11.23 8.27
N GLU A 364 -19.53 12.40 8.06
CA GLU A 364 -18.31 12.84 8.76
C GLU A 364 -17.24 11.74 8.76
N ASN A 365 -17.03 11.13 7.57
CA ASN A 365 -16.09 10.02 7.42
C ASN A 365 -14.71 10.38 7.95
N TYR A 366 -14.06 9.42 8.59
CA TYR A 366 -12.75 9.55 9.23
C TYR A 366 -11.74 10.39 8.44
N PHE A 367 -11.62 10.17 7.12
CA PHE A 367 -10.62 10.85 6.31
C PHE A 367 -10.94 12.30 5.95
N VAL A 368 -12.20 12.72 6.09
CA VAL A 368 -12.67 14.07 5.70
C VAL A 368 -13.31 14.86 6.84
N GLN A 369 -13.37 14.31 8.04
CA GLN A 369 -14.14 14.85 9.19
C GLN A 369 -13.78 16.32 9.53
N SER A 370 -12.51 16.71 9.44
CA SER A 370 -12.04 18.07 9.78
C SER A 370 -12.39 19.14 8.74
N PHE A 371 -12.77 18.72 7.53
CA PHE A 371 -13.11 19.62 6.41
C PHE A 371 -14.34 19.15 5.63
N SER A 372 -15.19 18.33 6.24
CA SER A 372 -16.42 17.80 5.62
C SER A 372 -17.33 18.93 5.09
N SER A 373 -17.38 20.08 5.75
CA SER A 373 -18.15 21.25 5.32
C SER A 373 -17.64 21.91 4.02
N ALA A 374 -16.41 21.63 3.61
CA ALA A 374 -15.81 22.22 2.42
C ALA A 374 -15.89 21.33 1.17
N VAL A 375 -16.44 20.11 1.29
CA VAL A 375 -16.54 19.15 0.19
C VAL A 375 -17.98 18.67 0.03
N SER A 376 -18.45 18.52 -1.21
CA SER A 376 -19.86 18.23 -1.52
C SER A 376 -20.06 17.29 -2.71
N LYS A 377 -19.01 17.02 -3.48
CA LYS A 377 -19.05 16.21 -4.71
C LYS A 377 -17.68 15.60 -5.01
N ASP A 378 -17.62 14.60 -5.87
CA ASP A 378 -16.40 13.86 -6.14
C ASP A 378 -15.31 14.72 -6.81
N GLY A 379 -15.67 15.75 -7.57
CA GLY A 379 -14.72 16.72 -8.13
C GLY A 379 -13.91 17.48 -7.09
N ASP A 380 -14.42 17.62 -5.86
CA ASP A 380 -13.67 18.24 -4.75
C ASP A 380 -12.43 17.43 -4.33
N MET A 381 -12.29 16.18 -4.82
CA MET A 381 -11.07 15.37 -4.64
C MET A 381 -9.82 16.12 -5.09
N TYR A 382 -9.88 16.83 -6.21
CA TYR A 382 -8.74 17.61 -6.69
C TYR A 382 -8.50 18.88 -5.88
N ARG A 383 -9.52 19.45 -5.22
CA ARG A 383 -9.32 20.53 -4.25
C ARG A 383 -8.57 20.05 -3.01
N ILE A 384 -8.87 18.83 -2.53
CA ILE A 384 -8.15 18.18 -1.44
C ILE A 384 -6.69 17.94 -1.83
N VAL A 385 -6.45 17.30 -2.99
CA VAL A 385 -5.09 17.02 -3.48
C VAL A 385 -4.28 18.32 -3.66
N ASP A 386 -4.90 19.37 -4.22
CA ASP A 386 -4.26 20.68 -4.42
C ASP A 386 -3.91 21.35 -3.09
N ALA A 387 -4.83 21.34 -2.11
CA ALA A 387 -4.56 21.89 -0.79
C ALA A 387 -3.41 21.15 -0.08
N LEU A 388 -3.39 19.81 -0.14
CA LEU A 388 -2.30 19.00 0.41
C LEU A 388 -0.97 19.30 -0.29
N ALA A 389 -0.98 19.38 -1.63
CA ALA A 389 0.24 19.58 -2.41
C ALA A 389 0.77 21.02 -2.31
N GLN A 390 -0.10 22.04 -2.48
CA GLN A 390 0.31 23.43 -2.66
C GLN A 390 0.27 24.24 -1.36
N LYS A 391 -0.70 23.96 -0.47
CA LYS A 391 -0.86 24.75 0.76
C LYS A 391 -0.12 24.08 1.94
N VAL A 392 -0.22 22.76 2.11
CA VAL A 392 0.52 21.99 3.13
C VAL A 392 1.95 21.70 2.67
N GLY A 393 2.13 21.41 1.39
CA GLY A 393 3.41 21.00 0.82
C GLY A 393 3.81 19.58 1.21
N VAL A 394 2.85 18.62 1.10
CA VAL A 394 3.16 17.21 1.31
C VAL A 394 4.08 16.68 0.22
N ARG A 395 4.91 15.72 0.58
CA ARG A 395 5.84 15.04 -0.33
C ARG A 395 5.19 13.94 -1.14
N GLY A 396 4.10 13.36 -0.63
CA GLY A 396 3.39 12.27 -1.28
C GLY A 396 2.05 11.97 -0.62
N ILE A 397 1.18 11.32 -1.38
CA ILE A 397 -0.16 10.94 -0.94
C ILE A 397 -0.38 9.45 -1.23
N PHE A 398 -0.71 8.68 -0.19
CA PHE A 398 -1.23 7.32 -0.34
C PHE A 398 -2.66 7.36 -0.87
N SER A 399 -2.94 6.57 -1.90
CA SER A 399 -4.27 6.50 -2.51
C SER A 399 -4.67 5.06 -2.83
N ASP A 400 -5.95 4.73 -2.59
CA ASP A 400 -6.57 3.47 -3.02
C ASP A 400 -6.77 3.44 -4.56
N TRP A 401 -6.67 4.60 -5.23
CA TRP A 401 -6.69 4.71 -6.70
C TRP A 401 -5.62 5.70 -7.18
N PRO A 402 -4.36 5.27 -7.27
CA PRO A 402 -3.22 6.17 -7.52
C PRO A 402 -3.32 6.97 -8.81
N ALA A 403 -4.16 6.55 -9.79
CA ALA A 403 -4.38 7.30 -11.02
C ALA A 403 -4.81 8.75 -10.79
N THR A 404 -5.62 9.03 -9.76
CA THR A 404 -6.07 10.38 -9.38
C THR A 404 -4.88 11.25 -9.00
N VAL A 405 -4.02 10.74 -8.10
CA VAL A 405 -2.83 11.45 -7.63
C VAL A 405 -1.78 11.58 -8.74
N THR A 406 -1.59 10.52 -9.55
CA THR A 406 -0.67 10.52 -10.69
C THR A 406 -1.04 11.59 -11.73
N TYR A 407 -2.33 11.70 -12.07
CA TYR A 407 -2.80 12.70 -13.02
C TYR A 407 -2.49 14.12 -12.54
N TYR A 408 -2.87 14.42 -11.28
CA TYR A 408 -2.57 15.71 -10.66
C TYR A 408 -1.07 16.00 -10.63
N ALA A 409 -0.27 15.08 -10.10
CA ALA A 409 1.18 15.26 -9.98
C ALA A 409 1.84 15.51 -11.33
N SER A 410 1.45 14.75 -12.36
CA SER A 410 1.97 14.92 -13.72
C SER A 410 1.58 16.28 -14.31
N CYS A 411 0.35 16.73 -14.09
CA CYS A 411 -0.14 18.02 -14.57
C CYS A 411 0.58 19.20 -13.90
N MET A 412 0.87 19.07 -12.59
CA MET A 412 1.53 20.12 -11.79
C MET A 412 3.06 20.02 -11.83
N GLY A 413 3.64 19.02 -12.48
CA GLY A 413 5.09 18.84 -12.57
C GLY A 413 5.73 18.39 -11.25
N LEU A 414 4.97 17.72 -10.38
CA LEU A 414 5.48 17.10 -9.15
C LEU A 414 6.15 15.75 -9.48
N ASN A 415 7.19 15.40 -8.72
CA ASN A 415 7.95 14.16 -8.92
C ASN A 415 7.74 13.16 -7.77
#